data_b129dc77e030a3524b7dcd4b527b0977
#
_entry.id   b129dc77e030a3524b7dcd4b527b0977
#
_cell.length_a   1.000
_cell.length_b   1.000
_cell.length_c   1.000
_cell.angle_alpha   90.00
_cell.angle_beta   90.00
_cell.angle_gamma   90.00
#
_symmetry.space_group_name_H-M   'P 1'
#
loop_
_entity.id
_entity.type
_entity.pdbx_description
1 polymer ?
#
loop_
_entity_poly.entity_id
_entity_poly.type
_entity_poly.pdbx_seq_one_letter_code
_entity_poly.pdbx_strand_id
1 'polypeptide(L)'
;MKKYKLKQNSAITLIALVLTIVVLLILAGISISAVLGKNGILDKAKEAKYLTKLREYEERVTLIVASEKTLKVTENKEERLIDLVYNKLDEQEWVGMLFVKEQDDELEENEIKVITTDNFRIIAQIDDDGKITFIEERNRRWRTIS
;
A
#
# COMPACT_ATOMS: atom_id res chain seq x y z
N MET A 1 70.55 6.52 22.21
CA MET A 1 69.26 6.39 22.89
C MET A 1 68.16 7.18 22.15
N LYS A 2 67.85 6.92 20.87
CA LYS A 2 66.81 7.67 20.14
C LYS A 2 65.89 6.77 19.29
N LYS A 3 65.82 5.46 19.44
CA LYS A 3 65.05 4.55 18.58
C LYS A 3 63.74 4.02 19.17
N TYR A 4 63.41 4.31 20.42
CA TYR A 4 62.17 3.72 21.02
C TYR A 4 60.94 4.61 21.01
N LYS A 5 61.07 5.92 20.77
CA LYS A 5 59.90 6.84 20.73
C LYS A 5 59.05 6.73 19.48
N LEU A 6 59.62 6.33 18.34
CA LEU A 6 58.86 6.23 17.06
C LEU A 6 57.94 5.03 17.00
N LYS A 7 58.24 3.92 17.67
CA LYS A 7 57.41 2.72 17.70
C LYS A 7 56.12 2.89 18.54
N GLN A 8 56.21 3.67 19.62
CA GLN A 8 55.03 3.89 20.49
C GLN A 8 53.95 4.73 19.83
N ASN A 9 54.31 5.76 19.09
CA ASN A 9 53.32 6.62 18.41
C ASN A 9 52.62 5.88 17.24
N SER A 10 53.34 5.01 16.53
CA SER A 10 52.75 4.22 15.44
C SER A 10 51.79 3.14 15.96
N ALA A 11 52.04 2.55 17.11
CA ALA A 11 51.16 1.56 17.74
C ALA A 11 49.85 2.20 18.25
N ILE A 12 49.93 3.40 18.83
CA ILE A 12 48.78 4.15 19.32
C ILE A 12 47.87 4.55 18.15
N THR A 13 48.44 5.03 17.04
CA THR A 13 47.67 5.39 15.84
C THR A 13 47.00 4.19 15.18
N LEU A 14 47.62 3.02 15.16
CA LEU A 14 47.07 1.80 14.62
C LEU A 14 45.89 1.29 15.47
N ILE A 15 46.00 1.32 16.78
CA ILE A 15 44.89 0.96 17.69
C ILE A 15 43.72 1.93 17.53
N ALA A 16 43.99 3.22 17.45
CA ALA A 16 42.95 4.23 17.21
C ALA A 16 42.23 4.02 15.89
N LEU A 17 42.96 3.68 14.82
CA LEU A 17 42.39 3.38 13.51
C LEU A 17 41.46 2.14 13.56
N VAL A 18 41.92 1.05 14.17
CA VAL A 18 41.13 -0.17 14.31
C VAL A 18 39.87 0.10 15.14
N LEU A 19 39.99 0.84 16.24
CA LEU A 19 38.86 1.17 17.10
C LEU A 19 37.81 1.99 16.34
N THR A 20 38.23 2.98 15.57
CA THR A 20 37.28 3.79 14.76
C THR A 20 36.57 2.96 13.72
N ILE A 21 37.26 2.04 13.06
CA ILE A 21 36.61 1.14 12.06
C ILE A 21 35.59 0.23 12.74
N VAL A 22 35.91 -0.35 13.90
CA VAL A 22 34.96 -1.20 14.63
C VAL A 22 33.73 -0.41 15.06
N VAL A 23 33.89 0.79 15.59
CA VAL A 23 32.76 1.66 15.97
C VAL A 23 31.88 2.00 14.74
N LEU A 24 32.51 2.34 13.60
CA LEU A 24 31.77 2.63 12.36
C LEU A 24 31.00 1.42 11.86
N LEU A 25 31.56 0.22 11.94
CA LEU A 25 30.85 -1.02 11.53
C LEU A 25 29.65 -1.30 12.43
N ILE A 26 29.75 -1.08 13.74
CA ILE A 26 28.65 -1.25 14.68
C ILE A 26 27.55 -0.24 14.37
N LEU A 27 27.89 1.03 14.19
CA LEU A 27 26.91 2.08 13.85
C LEU A 27 26.25 1.83 12.49
N ALA A 28 27.01 1.39 11.49
CA ALA A 28 26.46 1.03 10.18
C ALA A 28 25.46 -0.12 10.30
N GLY A 29 25.78 -1.17 11.08
CA GLY A 29 24.89 -2.30 11.30
C GLY A 29 23.56 -1.92 11.95
N ILE A 30 23.60 -1.06 12.97
CA ILE A 30 22.37 -0.55 13.63
C ILE A 30 21.54 0.31 12.66
N SER A 31 22.18 1.18 11.90
CA SER A 31 21.51 2.06 10.94
C SER A 31 20.80 1.28 9.83
N ILE A 32 21.44 0.25 9.29
CA ILE A 32 20.87 -0.63 8.27
C ILE A 32 19.66 -1.39 8.84
N SER A 33 19.77 -1.93 10.05
CA SER A 33 18.67 -2.65 10.70
C SER A 33 17.46 -1.76 10.98
N ALA A 34 17.65 -0.49 11.30
CA ALA A 34 16.56 0.46 11.51
C ALA A 34 15.81 0.80 10.24
N VAL A 35 16.46 0.77 9.08
CA VAL A 35 15.84 1.09 7.78
C VAL A 35 15.22 -0.15 7.14
N LEU A 36 15.90 -1.29 7.15
CA LEU A 36 15.50 -2.51 6.43
C LEU A 36 14.91 -3.59 7.35
N GLY A 37 14.95 -3.42 8.67
CA GLY A 37 14.37 -4.40 9.61
C GLY A 37 12.85 -4.52 9.49
N LYS A 38 12.29 -5.66 9.93
CA LYS A 38 10.84 -5.83 10.08
C LYS A 38 10.29 -4.69 10.95
N ASN A 39 9.34 -3.94 10.45
CA ASN A 39 8.84 -2.66 10.99
C ASN A 39 9.80 -1.46 10.83
N GLY A 40 10.77 -1.55 9.92
CA GLY A 40 11.65 -0.44 9.57
C GLY A 40 10.91 0.71 8.88
N ILE A 41 11.61 1.83 8.70
CA ILE A 41 11.04 3.03 8.07
C ILE A 41 10.49 2.72 6.66
N LEU A 42 11.16 1.84 5.92
CA LEU A 42 10.74 1.46 4.57
C LEU A 42 9.41 0.69 4.56
N ASP A 43 9.21 -0.23 5.52
CA ASP A 43 7.95 -0.98 5.61
C ASP A 43 6.80 -0.07 6.01
N LYS A 44 7.02 0.83 6.97
CA LYS A 44 6.03 1.85 7.35
C LYS A 44 5.68 2.80 6.20
N ALA A 45 6.67 3.18 5.38
CA ALA A 45 6.44 4.02 4.22
C ALA A 45 5.60 3.31 3.14
N LYS A 46 5.84 2.02 2.92
CA LYS A 46 5.02 1.20 2.00
C LYS A 46 3.60 1.05 2.51
N GLU A 47 3.42 0.78 3.80
CA GLU A 47 2.11 0.68 4.42
C GLU A 47 1.34 2.01 4.36
N ALA A 48 2.00 3.13 4.65
CA ALA A 48 1.39 4.46 4.53
C ALA A 48 0.97 4.77 3.08
N LYS A 49 1.80 4.44 2.10
CA LYS A 49 1.46 4.59 0.68
C LYS A 49 0.26 3.75 0.29
N TYR A 50 0.19 2.51 0.78
CA TYR A 50 -0.94 1.61 0.54
C TYR A 50 -2.23 2.18 1.15
N LEU A 51 -2.20 2.58 2.42
CA LEU A 51 -3.36 3.17 3.09
C LEU A 51 -3.85 4.45 2.40
N THR A 52 -2.94 5.26 1.88
CA THR A 52 -3.31 6.47 1.11
C THR A 52 -4.05 6.11 -0.17
N LYS A 53 -3.55 5.13 -0.93
CA LYS A 53 -4.22 4.65 -2.15
C LYS A 53 -5.57 4.00 -1.86
N LEU A 54 -5.65 3.22 -0.78
CA LEU A 54 -6.90 2.60 -0.35
C LEU A 54 -7.96 3.66 -0.04
N ARG A 55 -7.62 4.68 0.72
CA ARG A 55 -8.54 5.80 1.03
C ARG A 55 -8.96 6.57 -0.21
N GLU A 56 -8.04 6.84 -1.12
CA GLU A 56 -8.35 7.47 -2.41
C GLU A 56 -9.36 6.64 -3.20
N TYR A 57 -9.19 5.33 -3.23
CA TYR A 57 -10.12 4.42 -3.87
C TYR A 57 -11.50 4.42 -3.19
N GLU A 58 -11.53 4.27 -1.86
CA GLU A 58 -12.77 4.31 -1.07
C GLU A 58 -13.56 5.60 -1.30
N GLU A 59 -12.88 6.75 -1.24
CA GLU A 59 -13.49 8.06 -1.46
C GLU A 59 -14.08 8.17 -2.87
N ARG A 60 -13.34 7.78 -3.89
CA ARG A 60 -13.81 7.87 -5.29
C ARG A 60 -14.96 6.94 -5.56
N VAL A 61 -14.91 5.67 -5.12
CA VAL A 61 -16.02 4.74 -5.26
C VAL A 61 -17.27 5.29 -4.56
N THR A 62 -17.13 5.82 -3.36
CA THR A 62 -18.24 6.41 -2.61
C THR A 62 -18.89 7.59 -3.36
N LEU A 63 -18.07 8.47 -3.95
CA LEU A 63 -18.58 9.60 -4.74
C LEU A 63 -19.29 9.13 -6.00
N ILE A 64 -18.75 8.14 -6.71
CA ILE A 64 -19.37 7.57 -7.91
C ILE A 64 -20.70 6.88 -7.55
N VAL A 65 -20.74 6.08 -6.51
CA VAL A 65 -21.97 5.42 -6.03
C VAL A 65 -23.04 6.45 -5.70
N ALA A 66 -22.68 7.51 -4.97
CA ALA A 66 -23.62 8.57 -4.63
C ALA A 66 -24.15 9.31 -5.87
N SER A 67 -23.29 9.59 -6.85
CA SER A 67 -23.68 10.25 -8.09
C SER A 67 -24.59 9.34 -8.95
N GLU A 68 -24.20 8.09 -9.18
CA GLU A 68 -24.97 7.16 -10.01
C GLU A 68 -26.29 6.77 -9.35
N LYS A 69 -26.34 6.64 -8.03
CA LYS A 69 -27.61 6.46 -7.31
C LYS A 69 -28.58 7.63 -7.53
N THR A 70 -28.07 8.85 -7.48
CA THR A 70 -28.89 10.06 -7.73
C THR A 70 -29.37 10.09 -9.17
N LEU A 71 -28.49 9.83 -10.14
CA LEU A 71 -28.86 9.78 -11.57
C LEU A 71 -29.85 8.65 -11.86
N LYS A 72 -29.66 7.47 -11.28
CA LYS A 72 -30.60 6.34 -11.42
C LYS A 72 -32.01 6.72 -11.02
N VAL A 73 -32.17 7.41 -9.89
CA VAL A 73 -33.50 7.88 -9.41
C VAL A 73 -34.05 9.00 -10.29
N THR A 74 -33.22 9.98 -10.66
CA THR A 74 -33.66 11.15 -11.42
C THR A 74 -34.04 10.81 -12.87
N GLU A 75 -33.26 9.93 -13.51
CA GLU A 75 -33.45 9.53 -14.92
C GLU A 75 -34.25 8.24 -15.06
N ASN A 76 -34.71 7.66 -13.94
CA ASN A 76 -35.48 6.40 -13.90
C ASN A 76 -34.80 5.25 -14.67
N LYS A 77 -33.46 5.07 -14.44
CA LYS A 77 -32.71 4.01 -15.10
C LYS A 77 -33.02 2.65 -14.48
N GLU A 78 -33.31 1.67 -15.35
CA GLU A 78 -33.58 0.29 -14.91
C GLU A 78 -32.32 -0.54 -14.61
N GLU A 79 -31.15 -0.08 -15.03
CA GLU A 79 -29.87 -0.76 -14.82
C GLU A 79 -29.54 -0.88 -13.33
N ARG A 80 -28.84 -1.97 -12.96
CA ARG A 80 -28.35 -2.15 -11.58
C ARG A 80 -27.35 -1.06 -11.22
N LEU A 81 -27.36 -0.61 -9.96
CA LEU A 81 -26.45 0.43 -9.50
C LEU A 81 -24.98 0.03 -9.69
N ILE A 82 -24.63 -1.24 -9.42
CA ILE A 82 -23.29 -1.77 -9.59
C ILE A 82 -22.78 -1.66 -11.05
N ASP A 83 -23.66 -1.86 -12.03
CA ASP A 83 -23.29 -1.77 -13.45
C ASP A 83 -22.97 -0.34 -13.84
N LEU A 84 -23.79 0.61 -13.39
CA LEU A 84 -23.56 2.04 -13.60
C LEU A 84 -22.24 2.49 -12.96
N VAL A 85 -22.00 2.05 -11.74
CA VAL A 85 -20.74 2.37 -11.01
C VAL A 85 -19.53 1.77 -11.71
N TYR A 86 -19.62 0.52 -12.15
CA TYR A 86 -18.51 -0.14 -12.83
C TYR A 86 -18.17 0.57 -14.15
N ASN A 87 -19.16 0.87 -14.98
CA ASN A 87 -18.96 1.59 -16.24
C ASN A 87 -18.29 2.94 -16.00
N LYS A 88 -18.70 3.64 -14.94
CA LYS A 88 -18.10 4.93 -14.58
C LYS A 88 -16.68 4.82 -14.05
N LEU A 89 -16.35 3.75 -13.35
CA LEU A 89 -14.98 3.45 -12.91
C LEU A 89 -14.09 3.09 -14.11
N ASP A 90 -14.58 2.30 -15.06
CA ASP A 90 -13.84 1.87 -16.24
C ASP A 90 -13.58 3.03 -17.23
N GLU A 91 -14.51 3.99 -17.34
CA GLU A 91 -14.33 5.20 -18.14
C GLU A 91 -13.19 6.13 -17.65
N GLN A 92 -12.79 6.02 -16.40
CA GLN A 92 -11.78 6.88 -15.82
C GLN A 92 -10.40 6.22 -15.88
N GLU A 93 -9.39 6.94 -16.37
CA GLU A 93 -8.00 6.49 -16.28
C GLU A 93 -7.51 6.49 -14.84
N TRP A 94 -7.27 5.30 -14.30
CA TRP A 94 -6.75 5.10 -12.96
C TRP A 94 -5.31 4.62 -13.03
N VAL A 95 -4.38 5.47 -12.60
CA VAL A 95 -2.97 5.09 -12.61
C VAL A 95 -2.71 4.00 -11.56
N GLY A 96 -2.41 2.79 -12.05
CA GLY A 96 -2.01 1.67 -11.20
C GLY A 96 -3.16 0.92 -10.54
N MET A 97 -4.39 1.03 -11.06
CA MET A 97 -5.56 0.26 -10.63
C MET A 97 -6.27 -0.34 -11.84
N LEU A 98 -6.67 -1.60 -11.72
CA LEU A 98 -7.49 -2.32 -12.68
C LEU A 98 -8.78 -2.73 -12.00
N PHE A 99 -9.91 -2.41 -12.61
CA PHE A 99 -11.23 -2.81 -12.14
C PHE A 99 -11.68 -4.08 -12.87
N VAL A 100 -12.19 -5.04 -12.15
CA VAL A 100 -12.66 -6.32 -12.68
C VAL A 100 -14.04 -6.61 -12.12
N LYS A 101 -14.97 -6.91 -13.02
CA LYS A 101 -16.33 -7.36 -12.73
C LYS A 101 -16.63 -8.55 -13.62
N GLU A 102 -17.35 -9.53 -13.15
CA GLU A 102 -17.93 -10.65 -13.92
C GLU A 102 -16.98 -11.64 -14.63
N GLN A 103 -15.67 -11.36 -14.77
CA GLN A 103 -14.69 -12.30 -15.38
C GLN A 103 -13.95 -13.16 -14.37
N ASP A 104 -14.24 -12.98 -13.10
CA ASP A 104 -13.59 -13.69 -12.02
C ASP A 104 -14.62 -14.60 -11.34
N ASP A 105 -14.48 -15.92 -11.45
CA ASP A 105 -15.38 -16.92 -10.85
C ASP A 105 -15.48 -16.80 -9.31
N GLU A 106 -14.67 -15.93 -8.71
CA GLU A 106 -14.65 -15.66 -7.27
C GLU A 106 -15.51 -14.45 -6.85
N LEU A 107 -16.11 -13.69 -7.82
CA LEU A 107 -16.88 -12.49 -7.53
C LEU A 107 -18.39 -12.75 -7.51
N GLU A 108 -19.08 -12.14 -6.55
CA GLU A 108 -20.55 -12.09 -6.52
C GLU A 108 -21.08 -10.99 -7.46
N GLU A 109 -22.35 -11.07 -7.84
CA GLU A 109 -22.98 -10.12 -8.78
C GLU A 109 -22.96 -8.66 -8.33
N ASN A 110 -22.79 -8.41 -7.04
CA ASN A 110 -22.75 -7.07 -6.44
C ASN A 110 -21.34 -6.63 -6.05
N GLU A 111 -20.30 -7.25 -6.62
CA GLU A 111 -18.91 -7.02 -6.28
C GLU A 111 -18.13 -6.42 -7.44
N ILE A 112 -17.24 -5.47 -7.13
CA ILE A 112 -16.21 -4.95 -8.03
C ILE A 112 -14.87 -5.19 -7.38
N LYS A 113 -13.98 -5.91 -8.07
CA LYS A 113 -12.62 -6.17 -7.64
C LYS A 113 -11.67 -5.13 -8.21
N VAL A 114 -10.79 -4.62 -7.38
CA VAL A 114 -9.70 -3.73 -7.75
C VAL A 114 -8.38 -4.44 -7.53
N ILE A 115 -7.55 -4.44 -8.54
CA ILE A 115 -6.19 -4.97 -8.49
C ILE A 115 -5.24 -3.79 -8.65
N THR A 116 -4.38 -3.56 -7.68
CA THR A 116 -3.36 -2.51 -7.76
C THR A 116 -2.04 -3.05 -8.34
N THR A 117 -1.20 -2.17 -8.86
CA THR A 117 0.15 -2.54 -9.35
C THR A 117 1.03 -3.20 -8.29
N ASP A 118 0.75 -2.97 -7.01
CA ASP A 118 1.45 -3.58 -5.89
C ASP A 118 0.82 -4.93 -5.47
N ASN A 119 -0.07 -5.51 -6.31
CA ASN A 119 -0.79 -6.77 -6.08
C ASN A 119 -1.73 -6.78 -4.86
N PHE A 120 -2.20 -5.64 -4.42
CA PHE A 120 -3.30 -5.59 -3.45
C PHE A 120 -4.62 -5.84 -4.19
N ARG A 121 -5.47 -6.63 -3.56
CA ARG A 121 -6.81 -6.94 -4.06
C ARG A 121 -7.82 -6.41 -3.06
N ILE A 122 -8.75 -5.62 -3.56
CA ILE A 122 -9.82 -5.01 -2.78
C ILE A 122 -11.13 -5.31 -3.50
N ILE A 123 -12.13 -5.76 -2.77
CA ILE A 123 -13.48 -5.93 -3.29
C ILE A 123 -14.38 -4.84 -2.69
N ALA A 124 -15.10 -4.14 -3.54
CA ALA A 124 -16.19 -3.29 -3.13
C ALA A 124 -17.52 -4.01 -3.40
N GLN A 125 -18.25 -4.33 -2.35
CA GLN A 125 -19.63 -4.78 -2.43
C GLN A 125 -20.55 -3.57 -2.42
N ILE A 126 -21.46 -3.46 -3.37
CA ILE A 126 -22.39 -2.34 -3.50
C ILE A 126 -23.79 -2.91 -3.59
N ASP A 127 -24.63 -2.65 -2.59
CA ASP A 127 -26.02 -3.06 -2.62
C ASP A 127 -26.90 -2.06 -3.40
N ASP A 128 -28.14 -2.44 -3.70
CA ASP A 128 -29.08 -1.60 -4.44
C ASP A 128 -29.44 -0.30 -3.71
N ASP A 129 -29.28 -0.26 -2.40
CA ASP A 129 -29.46 0.92 -1.57
C ASP A 129 -28.23 1.85 -1.59
N GLY A 130 -27.15 1.44 -2.28
CA GLY A 130 -25.91 2.20 -2.39
C GLY A 130 -25.05 2.14 -1.13
N LYS A 131 -25.24 1.14 -0.27
CA LYS A 131 -24.34 0.85 0.83
C LYS A 131 -23.12 0.14 0.28
N ILE A 132 -21.95 0.59 0.70
CA ILE A 132 -20.67 0.08 0.24
C ILE A 132 -19.99 -0.64 1.39
N THR A 133 -19.45 -1.83 1.12
CA THR A 133 -18.59 -2.58 2.04
C THR A 133 -17.30 -2.90 1.32
N PHE A 134 -16.17 -2.51 1.91
CA PHE A 134 -14.85 -2.83 1.35
C PHE A 134 -14.25 -4.04 2.04
N ILE A 135 -13.72 -4.96 1.24
CA ILE A 135 -13.08 -6.19 1.71
C ILE A 135 -11.68 -6.25 1.12
N GLU A 136 -10.67 -6.35 1.96
CA GLU A 136 -9.26 -6.45 1.56
C GLU A 136 -8.76 -7.89 1.64
N GLU A 137 -8.11 -8.38 0.58
CA GLU A 137 -7.34 -9.62 0.63
C GLU A 137 -5.95 -9.32 1.20
N ARG A 138 -5.71 -9.67 2.45
CA ARG A 138 -4.41 -9.57 3.09
C ARG A 138 -3.89 -10.97 3.44
N ASN A 139 -2.74 -11.35 2.91
CA ASN A 139 -2.12 -12.66 3.16
C ASN A 139 -3.04 -13.86 2.82
N ARG A 140 -3.78 -13.79 1.71
CA ARG A 140 -4.76 -14.80 1.28
C ARG A 140 -5.95 -14.99 2.24
N ARG A 141 -6.26 -13.99 3.06
CA ARG A 141 -7.47 -13.95 3.89
C ARG A 141 -8.17 -12.61 3.65
N TRP A 142 -9.46 -12.69 3.39
CA TRP A 142 -10.31 -11.50 3.26
C TRP A 142 -10.54 -10.86 4.63
N ARG A 143 -10.49 -9.54 4.69
CA ARG A 143 -10.81 -8.76 5.88
C ARG A 143 -11.72 -7.61 5.47
N THR A 144 -12.85 -7.47 6.17
CA THR A 144 -13.70 -6.28 6.03
C THR A 144 -12.95 -5.05 6.54
N ILE A 145 -12.96 -3.99 5.77
CA ILE A 145 -12.37 -2.69 6.11
C ILE A 145 -13.53 -1.83 6.62
N SER A 146 -13.43 -1.42 7.85
CA SER A 146 -14.40 -0.56 8.52
C SER A 146 -13.84 0.86 8.68
#